data_5243f17dbb51e81e009f375820cf33fd
#
_entry.id   5243f17dbb51e81e009f375820cf33fd
#
_cell.length_a   1.000
_cell.length_b   1.000
_cell.length_c   1.000
_cell.angle_alpha   90.00
_cell.angle_beta   90.00
_cell.angle_gamma   90.00
#
_symmetry.space_group_name_H-M   'P 1'
#
loop_
_entity.id
_entity.type
_entity.pdbx_description
1 polymer ?
#
loop_
_entity_poly.entity_id
_entity_poly.type
_entity_poly.pdbx_seq_one_letter_code
_entity_poly.pdbx_strand_id
1 'polypeptide(L)'
;MSITRKKKQNGLFYTKAEERINTLSHAAGILMGIIVGTIFLVKGYQSGNFWAVFGIWLYLFGMLGSYVSSTLYHALKYHNPWKKRLRNWDHAAIYWHIAGSYSPVTLIALRNEGAWGWGLFGFVWLCAIIGTIVSFRKMEEHSNVETICFIVMGLSVLVAFKPLYAIAEGTCYWMIAEGVCYIPGAVFYSFRQRYMHSVFHFFVLAGSACHMVAVWLIL
;
A
#
# COMPACT_ATOMS: atom_id res chain seq x y z
N MET A 1 -9.49 -48.09 9.96
CA MET A 1 -8.76 -47.17 9.06
C MET A 1 -8.96 -45.76 9.61
N SER A 2 -8.05 -45.35 10.51
CA SER A 2 -8.13 -44.08 11.27
C SER A 2 -7.51 -42.97 10.43
N ILE A 3 -8.33 -42.09 9.89
CA ILE A 3 -7.87 -40.85 9.25
C ILE A 3 -7.57 -39.89 10.38
N THR A 4 -6.31 -39.82 10.80
CA THR A 4 -5.82 -38.81 11.70
C THR A 4 -6.02 -37.43 11.06
N ARG A 5 -7.06 -36.72 11.49
CA ARG A 5 -7.20 -35.27 11.27
C ARG A 5 -5.98 -34.59 11.86
N LYS A 6 -4.99 -34.27 11.02
CA LYS A 6 -3.94 -33.32 11.40
C LYS A 6 -4.64 -32.03 11.84
N LYS A 7 -4.53 -31.70 13.14
CA LYS A 7 -4.93 -30.38 13.65
C LYS A 7 -4.34 -29.33 12.72
N LYS A 8 -5.22 -28.54 12.06
CA LYS A 8 -4.83 -27.31 11.38
C LYS A 8 -4.14 -26.46 12.43
N GLN A 9 -2.83 -26.38 12.39
CA GLN A 9 -2.09 -25.33 13.10
C GLN A 9 -2.61 -24.01 12.51
N ASN A 10 -3.01 -23.09 13.38
CA ASN A 10 -3.57 -21.80 13.04
C ASN A 10 -2.52 -20.88 12.42
N GLY A 11 -2.20 -21.07 11.16
CA GLY A 11 -1.29 -20.27 10.36
C GLY A 11 -1.64 -20.42 8.89
N LEU A 12 -1.72 -19.31 8.16
CA LEU A 12 -1.84 -19.35 6.71
C LEU A 12 -0.56 -19.91 6.12
N PHE A 13 -0.64 -21.16 5.75
CA PHE A 13 0.43 -21.81 5.00
C PHE A 13 0.17 -21.59 3.51
N TYR A 14 0.91 -20.66 2.92
CA TYR A 14 1.01 -20.57 1.48
C TYR A 14 1.79 -21.76 0.95
N THR A 15 1.37 -22.28 -0.18
CA THR A 15 2.15 -23.29 -0.92
C THR A 15 3.43 -22.66 -1.47
N LYS A 16 4.41 -23.49 -1.87
CA LYS A 16 5.63 -22.98 -2.52
C LYS A 16 5.34 -22.17 -3.79
N ALA A 17 4.27 -22.52 -4.51
CA ALA A 17 3.85 -21.81 -5.71
C ALA A 17 3.27 -20.43 -5.35
N GLU A 18 2.39 -20.36 -4.36
CA GLU A 18 1.85 -19.09 -3.86
C GLU A 18 2.95 -18.16 -3.35
N GLU A 19 3.89 -18.67 -2.51
CA GLU A 19 5.02 -17.87 -2.01
C GLU A 19 5.89 -17.32 -3.15
N ARG A 20 6.11 -18.10 -4.22
CA ARG A 20 6.85 -17.63 -5.41
C ARG A 20 6.08 -16.53 -6.15
N ILE A 21 4.78 -16.70 -6.36
CA ILE A 21 3.93 -15.70 -7.03
C ILE A 21 3.92 -14.42 -6.20
N ASN A 22 3.71 -14.52 -4.88
CA ASN A 22 3.67 -13.39 -3.98
C ASN A 22 5.02 -12.65 -3.95
N THR A 23 6.13 -13.39 -3.90
CA THR A 23 7.49 -12.80 -3.98
C THR A 23 7.71 -12.06 -5.30
N LEU A 24 7.43 -12.71 -6.44
CA LEU A 24 7.71 -12.15 -7.75
C LEU A 24 6.82 -10.97 -8.11
N SER A 25 5.53 -11.01 -7.72
CA SER A 25 4.61 -9.91 -7.96
C SER A 25 5.08 -8.63 -7.24
N HIS A 26 5.44 -8.72 -5.96
CA HIS A 26 5.90 -7.53 -5.24
C HIS A 26 7.35 -7.14 -5.59
N ALA A 27 8.21 -8.09 -6.00
CA ALA A 27 9.50 -7.74 -6.61
C ALA A 27 9.34 -6.93 -7.91
N ALA A 28 8.33 -7.24 -8.73
CA ALA A 28 7.97 -6.41 -9.88
C ALA A 28 7.50 -5.01 -9.44
N GLY A 29 6.78 -4.90 -8.31
CA GLY A 29 6.42 -3.62 -7.70
C GLY A 29 7.63 -2.79 -7.27
N ILE A 30 8.69 -3.41 -6.74
CA ILE A 30 9.95 -2.72 -6.43
C ILE A 30 10.56 -2.13 -7.71
N LEU A 31 10.66 -2.92 -8.77
CA LEU A 31 11.22 -2.46 -10.04
C LEU A 31 10.39 -1.31 -10.63
N MET A 32 9.08 -1.45 -10.65
CA MET A 32 8.15 -0.40 -11.08
C MET A 32 8.35 0.88 -10.28
N GLY A 33 8.46 0.77 -8.95
CA GLY A 33 8.68 1.90 -8.05
C GLY A 33 10.01 2.59 -8.25
N ILE A 34 11.10 1.86 -8.50
CA ILE A 34 12.40 2.43 -8.79
C ILE A 34 12.37 3.21 -10.12
N ILE A 35 11.83 2.61 -11.17
CA ILE A 35 11.79 3.23 -12.51
C ILE A 35 10.93 4.50 -12.47
N VAL A 36 9.66 4.37 -12.06
CA VAL A 36 8.72 5.50 -12.07
C VAL A 36 9.10 6.55 -11.02
N GLY A 37 9.58 6.11 -9.85
CA GLY A 37 10.05 7.01 -8.81
C GLY A 37 11.26 7.84 -9.23
N THR A 38 12.19 7.27 -10.00
CA THR A 38 13.30 8.03 -10.58
C THR A 38 12.80 9.11 -11.53
N ILE A 39 11.83 8.77 -12.41
CA ILE A 39 11.22 9.72 -13.33
C ILE A 39 10.53 10.86 -12.57
N PHE A 40 9.77 10.52 -11.50
CA PHE A 40 9.10 11.51 -10.67
C PHE A 40 10.08 12.45 -9.95
N LEU A 41 11.17 11.90 -9.39
CA LEU A 41 12.20 12.71 -8.75
C LEU A 41 12.85 13.67 -9.73
N VAL A 42 13.20 13.20 -10.93
CA VAL A 42 13.77 14.07 -11.98
C VAL A 42 12.80 15.22 -12.29
N LYS A 43 11.51 14.91 -12.53
CA LYS A 43 10.49 15.92 -12.81
C LYS A 43 10.27 16.87 -11.61
N GLY A 44 10.23 16.33 -10.40
CA GLY A 44 10.11 17.11 -9.16
C GLY A 44 11.28 18.09 -8.96
N TYR A 45 12.52 17.63 -9.15
CA TYR A 45 13.69 18.51 -9.07
C TYR A 45 13.70 19.57 -10.16
N GLN A 46 13.33 19.21 -11.39
CA GLN A 46 13.23 20.17 -12.50
C GLN A 46 12.17 21.24 -12.28
N SER A 47 11.08 20.93 -11.56
CA SER A 47 10.05 21.91 -11.22
C SER A 47 10.49 22.98 -10.22
N GLY A 48 11.59 22.77 -9.51
CA GLY A 48 12.03 23.63 -8.40
C GLY A 48 11.10 23.63 -7.19
N ASN A 49 10.06 22.78 -7.17
CA ASN A 49 9.09 22.71 -6.09
C ASN A 49 9.55 21.77 -5.00
N PHE A 50 9.96 22.32 -3.86
CA PHE A 50 10.37 21.53 -2.69
C PHE A 50 9.31 20.52 -2.26
N TRP A 51 8.03 20.90 -2.26
CA TRP A 51 6.94 20.02 -1.81
C TRP A 51 6.69 18.86 -2.75
N ALA A 52 6.94 19.05 -4.05
CA ALA A 52 6.90 17.97 -5.02
C ALA A 52 7.98 16.92 -4.71
N VAL A 53 9.21 17.37 -4.55
CA VAL A 53 10.34 16.48 -4.21
C VAL A 53 10.10 15.77 -2.89
N PHE A 54 9.69 16.49 -1.85
CA PHE A 54 9.43 15.92 -0.53
C PHE A 54 8.27 14.91 -0.55
N GLY A 55 7.15 15.26 -1.21
CA GLY A 55 6.01 14.35 -1.36
C GLY A 55 6.36 13.07 -2.12
N ILE A 56 7.19 13.17 -3.17
CA ILE A 56 7.68 12.02 -3.91
C ILE A 56 8.57 11.13 -3.04
N TRP A 57 9.47 11.68 -2.24
CA TRP A 57 10.30 10.89 -1.32
C TRP A 57 9.46 10.13 -0.31
N LEU A 58 8.43 10.74 0.26
CA LEU A 58 7.50 10.06 1.17
C LEU A 58 6.70 8.96 0.46
N TYR A 59 6.28 9.21 -0.78
CA TYR A 59 5.61 8.22 -1.62
C TYR A 59 6.51 7.01 -1.87
N LEU A 60 7.75 7.24 -2.28
CA LEU A 60 8.72 6.17 -2.52
C LEU A 60 9.05 5.40 -1.24
N PHE A 61 9.20 6.08 -0.11
CA PHE A 61 9.40 5.44 1.19
C PHE A 61 8.26 4.46 1.50
N GLY A 62 7.01 4.90 1.38
CA GLY A 62 5.85 4.06 1.66
C GLY A 62 5.72 2.88 0.69
N MET A 63 5.76 3.16 -0.59
CA MET A 63 5.58 2.18 -1.66
C MET A 63 6.72 1.14 -1.67
N LEU A 64 7.98 1.59 -1.72
CA LEU A 64 9.12 0.67 -1.72
C LEU A 64 9.23 -0.09 -0.40
N GLY A 65 8.95 0.57 0.74
CA GLY A 65 8.90 -0.08 2.05
C GLY A 65 7.90 -1.24 2.07
N SER A 66 6.71 -1.04 1.50
CA SER A 66 5.68 -2.08 1.39
C SER A 66 6.13 -3.22 0.46
N TYR A 67 6.56 -2.92 -0.75
CA TYR A 67 6.97 -3.96 -1.70
C TYR A 67 8.20 -4.75 -1.24
N VAL A 68 9.18 -4.08 -0.62
CA VAL A 68 10.39 -4.75 -0.09
C VAL A 68 10.04 -5.66 1.08
N SER A 69 9.27 -5.16 2.07
CA SER A 69 8.90 -5.97 3.25
C SER A 69 8.09 -7.20 2.85
N SER A 70 7.15 -7.06 1.93
CA SER A 70 6.33 -8.15 1.41
C SER A 70 7.16 -9.16 0.60
N THR A 71 8.02 -8.69 -0.30
CA THR A 71 8.93 -9.55 -1.06
C THR A 71 9.82 -10.38 -0.13
N LEU A 72 10.42 -9.75 0.88
CA LEU A 72 11.26 -10.43 1.85
C LEU A 72 10.47 -11.44 2.71
N TYR A 73 9.27 -11.06 3.15
CA TYR A 73 8.39 -11.95 3.90
C TYR A 73 8.05 -13.22 3.12
N HIS A 74 7.63 -13.09 1.86
CA HIS A 74 7.24 -14.21 1.02
C HIS A 74 8.44 -15.04 0.52
N ALA A 75 9.61 -14.44 0.32
CA ALA A 75 10.83 -15.15 -0.08
C ALA A 75 11.36 -16.09 1.00
N LEU A 76 11.10 -15.83 2.28
CA LEU A 76 11.61 -16.65 3.37
C LEU A 76 10.82 -17.96 3.52
N LYS A 77 11.55 -19.04 3.77
CA LYS A 77 10.95 -20.34 4.12
C LYS A 77 10.19 -20.25 5.44
N TYR A 78 9.11 -21.04 5.56
CA TYR A 78 8.23 -21.07 6.74
C TYR A 78 8.97 -21.20 8.09
N HIS A 79 10.00 -22.03 8.16
CA HIS A 79 10.75 -22.28 9.41
C HIS A 79 11.81 -21.20 9.72
N ASN A 80 11.92 -20.16 8.91
CA ASN A 80 12.89 -19.11 9.17
C ASN A 80 12.42 -18.25 10.37
N PRO A 81 13.28 -18.00 11.39
CA PRO A 81 12.90 -17.27 12.60
C PRO A 81 12.51 -15.81 12.29
N TRP A 82 13.01 -15.23 11.21
CA TRP A 82 12.68 -13.87 10.78
C TRP A 82 11.31 -13.75 10.11
N LYS A 83 10.72 -14.85 9.65
CA LYS A 83 9.44 -14.82 8.90
C LYS A 83 8.33 -14.12 9.69
N LYS A 84 8.23 -14.37 11.00
CA LYS A 84 7.24 -13.71 11.87
C LYS A 84 7.48 -12.20 11.98
N ARG A 85 8.74 -11.78 12.12
CA ARG A 85 9.08 -10.34 12.19
C ARG A 85 8.81 -9.63 10.88
N LEU A 86 9.20 -10.25 9.75
CA LEU A 86 8.94 -9.69 8.42
C LEU A 86 7.45 -9.60 8.11
N ARG A 87 6.62 -10.50 8.63
CA ARG A 87 5.17 -10.37 8.53
C ARG A 87 4.66 -9.10 9.22
N ASN A 88 5.18 -8.75 10.41
CA ASN A 88 4.80 -7.52 11.08
C ASN A 88 5.20 -6.28 10.24
N TRP A 89 6.37 -6.30 9.62
CA TRP A 89 6.80 -5.25 8.70
C TRP A 89 5.94 -5.19 7.45
N ASP A 90 5.60 -6.33 6.85
CA ASP A 90 4.73 -6.44 5.68
C ASP A 90 3.37 -5.76 5.94
N HIS A 91 2.74 -6.04 7.09
CA HIS A 91 1.48 -5.40 7.48
C HIS A 91 1.64 -3.91 7.82
N ALA A 92 2.65 -3.54 8.61
CA ALA A 92 2.91 -2.15 8.97
C ALA A 92 3.18 -1.28 7.74
N ALA A 93 3.88 -1.83 6.75
CA ALA A 93 4.24 -1.10 5.54
C ALA A 93 3.05 -0.82 4.61
N ILE A 94 1.91 -1.50 4.76
CA ILE A 94 0.67 -1.14 4.06
C ILE A 94 0.20 0.25 4.50
N TYR A 95 0.24 0.55 5.80
CA TYR A 95 -0.07 1.90 6.30
C TYR A 95 0.87 2.96 5.72
N TRP A 96 2.16 2.64 5.60
CA TRP A 96 3.14 3.55 4.98
C TRP A 96 2.88 3.73 3.49
N HIS A 97 2.48 2.68 2.79
CA HIS A 97 2.12 2.75 1.37
C HIS A 97 0.96 3.72 1.17
N ILE A 98 -0.11 3.57 1.97
CA ILE A 98 -1.27 4.48 1.90
C ILE A 98 -0.86 5.91 2.26
N ALA A 99 -0.17 6.15 3.38
CA ALA A 99 0.25 7.50 3.77
C ALA A 99 1.21 8.12 2.76
N GLY A 100 2.13 7.31 2.23
CA GLY A 100 3.05 7.71 1.18
C GLY A 100 2.31 8.13 -0.10
N SER A 101 1.32 7.36 -0.55
CA SER A 101 0.54 7.70 -1.75
C SER A 101 -0.24 9.01 -1.60
N TYR A 102 -0.73 9.32 -0.40
CA TYR A 102 -1.36 10.62 -0.13
C TYR A 102 -0.39 11.80 -0.19
N SER A 103 0.90 11.58 0.07
CA SER A 103 1.87 12.68 0.22
C SER A 103 2.01 13.56 -1.02
N PRO A 104 2.13 13.07 -2.27
CA PRO A 104 2.12 13.93 -3.45
C PRO A 104 0.78 14.68 -3.60
N VAL A 105 -0.35 13.99 -3.45
CA VAL A 105 -1.68 14.58 -3.63
C VAL A 105 -1.91 15.74 -2.64
N THR A 106 -1.55 15.53 -1.37
CA THR A 106 -1.75 16.51 -0.31
C THR A 106 -0.77 17.68 -0.36
N LEU A 107 0.51 17.40 -0.70
CA LEU A 107 1.58 18.41 -0.66
C LEU A 107 1.79 19.15 -1.99
N ILE A 108 1.31 18.60 -3.12
CA ILE A 108 1.42 19.25 -4.41
C ILE A 108 0.08 19.87 -4.80
N ALA A 109 -0.99 19.07 -4.89
CA ALA A 109 -2.29 19.54 -5.35
C ALA A 109 -3.04 20.29 -4.24
N LEU A 110 -3.28 19.68 -3.08
CA LEU A 110 -4.15 20.22 -2.05
C LEU A 110 -3.48 21.17 -1.06
N ARG A 111 -2.18 21.38 -1.11
CA ARG A 111 -1.44 22.15 -0.09
C ARG A 111 -1.97 23.56 0.12
N ASN A 112 -2.40 24.22 -0.93
CA ASN A 112 -2.90 25.59 -0.91
C ASN A 112 -4.44 25.66 -0.83
N GLU A 113 -5.14 24.54 -0.74
CA GLU A 113 -6.58 24.43 -0.70
C GLU A 113 -7.09 24.44 0.76
N GLY A 114 -6.79 25.50 1.51
CA GLY A 114 -7.19 25.64 2.90
C GLY A 114 -6.58 24.56 3.81
N ALA A 115 -7.42 23.95 4.66
CA ALA A 115 -6.97 22.93 5.61
C ALA A 115 -6.87 21.50 4.99
N TRP A 116 -7.32 21.30 3.75
CA TRP A 116 -7.47 19.97 3.17
C TRP A 116 -6.13 19.24 2.98
N GLY A 117 -5.13 19.92 2.42
CA GLY A 117 -3.83 19.31 2.19
C GLY A 117 -3.15 18.88 3.49
N TRP A 118 -2.97 19.80 4.42
CA TRP A 118 -2.30 19.54 5.69
C TRP A 118 -3.12 18.64 6.63
N GLY A 119 -4.46 18.79 6.64
CA GLY A 119 -5.35 17.97 7.45
C GLY A 119 -5.30 16.50 7.04
N LEU A 120 -5.43 16.20 5.74
CA LEU A 120 -5.32 14.83 5.23
C LEU A 120 -3.91 14.28 5.40
N PHE A 121 -2.87 15.07 5.11
CA PHE A 121 -1.49 14.66 5.32
C PHE A 121 -1.25 14.22 6.77
N GLY A 122 -1.61 15.08 7.72
CA GLY A 122 -1.46 14.78 9.14
C GLY A 122 -2.27 13.56 9.58
N PHE A 123 -3.51 13.44 9.11
CA PHE A 123 -4.38 12.31 9.41
C PHE A 123 -3.79 10.97 8.94
N VAL A 124 -3.39 10.85 7.67
CA VAL A 124 -2.89 9.57 7.14
C VAL A 124 -1.55 9.16 7.75
N TRP A 125 -0.65 10.12 8.04
CA TRP A 125 0.61 9.81 8.70
C TRP A 125 0.44 9.47 10.17
N LEU A 126 -0.52 10.08 10.87
CA LEU A 126 -0.90 9.68 12.23
C LEU A 126 -1.46 8.26 12.23
N CYS A 127 -2.36 7.92 11.28
CA CYS A 127 -2.85 6.56 11.09
C CYS A 127 -1.70 5.57 10.81
N ALA A 128 -0.71 5.96 10.00
CA ALA A 128 0.45 5.13 9.70
C ALA A 128 1.31 4.85 10.95
N ILE A 129 1.53 5.84 11.79
CA ILE A 129 2.24 5.67 13.07
C ILE A 129 1.48 4.72 14.00
N ILE A 130 0.18 4.97 14.21
CA ILE A 130 -0.67 4.15 15.07
C ILE A 130 -0.76 2.73 14.53
N GLY A 131 -1.02 2.55 13.23
CA GLY A 131 -1.11 1.26 12.55
C GLY A 131 0.17 0.46 12.68
N THR A 132 1.34 1.10 12.53
CA THR A 132 2.64 0.48 12.76
C THR A 132 2.76 -0.07 14.19
N ILE A 133 2.44 0.75 15.20
CA ILE A 133 2.49 0.33 16.60
C ILE A 133 1.56 -0.87 16.85
N VAL A 134 0.36 -0.85 16.29
CA VAL A 134 -0.61 -1.95 16.42
C VAL A 134 -0.11 -3.21 15.75
N SER A 135 0.44 -3.13 14.53
CA SER A 135 1.00 -4.27 13.79
C SER A 135 2.14 -4.98 14.54
N PHE A 136 2.88 -4.25 15.39
CA PHE A 136 3.93 -4.86 16.23
C PHE A 136 3.44 -5.37 17.58
N ARG A 137 2.29 -4.90 18.07
CA ARG A 137 1.78 -5.28 19.42
C ARG A 137 0.74 -6.41 19.41
N LYS A 138 -0.10 -6.53 18.38
CA LYS A 138 -1.28 -7.39 18.37
C LYS A 138 -1.51 -8.10 17.04
N MET A 139 -0.52 -8.76 16.48
CA MET A 139 -0.79 -9.52 15.26
C MET A 139 -1.52 -10.84 15.54
N GLU A 140 -2.82 -10.86 15.30
CA GLU A 140 -3.55 -12.05 14.93
C GLU A 140 -3.27 -12.40 13.46
N GLU A 141 -3.32 -13.69 13.12
CA GLU A 141 -2.91 -14.18 11.78
C GLU A 141 -3.79 -13.67 10.62
N HIS A 142 -4.98 -13.17 10.90
CA HIS A 142 -5.89 -12.42 10.01
C HIS A 142 -6.74 -11.48 10.84
N SER A 143 -6.47 -10.21 10.74
CA SER A 143 -7.32 -9.18 11.35
C SER A 143 -8.14 -8.49 10.27
N ASN A 144 -9.44 -8.80 10.20
CA ASN A 144 -10.37 -8.03 9.38
C ASN A 144 -10.41 -6.55 9.81
N VAL A 145 -10.05 -6.26 11.07
CA VAL A 145 -9.95 -4.90 11.59
C VAL A 145 -8.86 -4.11 10.89
N GLU A 146 -7.67 -4.70 10.67
CA GLU A 146 -6.60 -4.03 9.91
C GLU A 146 -7.04 -3.73 8.47
N THR A 147 -7.69 -4.70 7.81
CA THR A 147 -8.22 -4.50 6.45
C THR A 147 -9.24 -3.35 6.39
N ILE A 148 -10.13 -3.27 7.37
CA ILE A 148 -11.09 -2.15 7.48
C ILE A 148 -10.34 -0.82 7.70
N CYS A 149 -9.31 -0.80 8.55
CA CYS A 149 -8.49 0.39 8.77
C CYS A 149 -7.80 0.85 7.48
N PHE A 150 -7.26 -0.06 6.67
CA PHE A 150 -6.67 0.26 5.37
C PHE A 150 -7.69 0.88 4.42
N ILE A 151 -8.89 0.29 4.32
CA ILE A 151 -9.97 0.80 3.47
C ILE A 151 -10.41 2.20 3.94
N VAL A 152 -10.67 2.39 5.23
CA VAL A 152 -11.09 3.68 5.79
C VAL A 152 -10.01 4.74 5.55
N MET A 153 -8.75 4.41 5.78
CA MET A 153 -7.62 5.30 5.52
C MET A 153 -7.52 5.63 4.02
N GLY A 154 -7.64 4.64 3.13
CA GLY A 154 -7.61 4.85 1.68
C GLY A 154 -8.79 5.69 1.17
N LEU A 155 -9.98 5.57 1.77
CA LEU A 155 -11.15 6.35 1.40
C LEU A 155 -11.19 7.76 2.03
N SER A 156 -10.25 8.11 2.91
CA SER A 156 -10.24 9.42 3.56
C SER A 156 -10.11 10.60 2.58
N VAL A 157 -9.58 10.38 1.37
CA VAL A 157 -9.53 11.39 0.32
C VAL A 157 -10.92 11.92 -0.08
N LEU A 158 -11.98 11.15 0.15
CA LEU A 158 -13.35 11.54 -0.19
C LEU A 158 -13.79 12.82 0.54
N VAL A 159 -13.24 13.12 1.71
CA VAL A 159 -13.56 14.38 2.44
C VAL A 159 -13.03 15.61 1.71
N ALA A 160 -11.97 15.49 0.91
CA ALA A 160 -11.39 16.56 0.11
C ALA A 160 -11.60 16.33 -1.40
N PHE A 161 -12.50 15.42 -1.80
CA PHE A 161 -12.67 15.06 -3.20
C PHE A 161 -13.15 16.25 -4.04
N LYS A 162 -14.08 17.08 -3.51
CA LYS A 162 -14.58 18.24 -4.22
C LYS A 162 -13.48 19.27 -4.54
N PRO A 163 -12.67 19.76 -3.58
CA PRO A 163 -11.58 20.67 -3.90
C PRO A 163 -10.52 20.01 -4.80
N LEU A 164 -10.18 18.73 -4.59
CA LEU A 164 -9.23 18.03 -5.45
C LEU A 164 -9.73 17.91 -6.90
N TYR A 165 -11.00 17.58 -7.10
CA TYR A 165 -11.60 17.50 -8.43
C TYR A 165 -11.56 18.84 -9.17
N ALA A 166 -11.80 19.95 -8.48
CA ALA A 166 -11.77 21.28 -9.07
C ALA A 166 -10.41 21.71 -9.62
N ILE A 167 -9.30 21.17 -9.05
CA ILE A 167 -7.93 21.57 -9.41
C ILE A 167 -7.16 20.50 -10.17
N ALA A 168 -7.57 19.22 -10.05
CA ALA A 168 -6.86 18.07 -10.61
C ALA A 168 -7.85 16.95 -11.02
N GLU A 169 -8.78 17.27 -11.91
CA GLU A 169 -9.84 16.35 -12.36
C GLU A 169 -9.28 15.01 -12.87
N GLY A 170 -8.26 15.04 -13.73
CA GLY A 170 -7.62 13.85 -14.29
C GLY A 170 -7.02 12.94 -13.19
N THR A 171 -6.43 13.53 -12.15
CA THR A 171 -5.93 12.81 -10.97
C THR A 171 -7.06 12.09 -10.25
N CYS A 172 -8.22 12.74 -10.09
CA CYS A 172 -9.38 12.12 -9.45
C CYS A 172 -9.88 10.87 -10.19
N TYR A 173 -9.91 10.89 -11.53
CA TYR A 173 -10.30 9.69 -12.31
C TYR A 173 -9.35 8.52 -12.08
N TRP A 174 -8.04 8.77 -11.99
CA TRP A 174 -7.06 7.72 -11.73
C TRP A 174 -7.08 7.26 -10.27
N MET A 175 -7.42 8.12 -9.31
CA MET A 175 -7.65 7.72 -7.92
C MET A 175 -8.94 6.89 -7.77
N ILE A 176 -9.97 7.15 -8.56
CA ILE A 176 -11.14 6.26 -8.62
C ILE A 176 -10.75 4.89 -9.19
N ALA A 177 -9.99 4.86 -10.29
CA ALA A 177 -9.49 3.60 -10.86
C ALA A 177 -8.62 2.81 -9.88
N GLU A 178 -7.77 3.49 -9.12
CA GLU A 178 -7.01 2.93 -8.00
C GLU A 178 -7.93 2.28 -6.96
N GLY A 179 -8.98 2.99 -6.53
CA GLY A 179 -9.98 2.47 -5.58
C GLY A 179 -10.71 1.23 -6.12
N VAL A 180 -11.03 1.22 -7.43
CA VAL A 180 -11.62 0.05 -8.14
C VAL A 180 -10.66 -1.15 -8.13
N CYS A 181 -9.36 -0.94 -8.03
CA CYS A 181 -8.38 -2.00 -7.85
C CYS A 181 -8.27 -2.42 -6.37
N TYR A 182 -8.01 -1.48 -5.46
CA TYR A 182 -7.70 -1.83 -4.06
C TYR A 182 -8.89 -2.43 -3.30
N ILE A 183 -10.12 -1.94 -3.52
CA ILE A 183 -11.30 -2.44 -2.79
C ILE A 183 -11.59 -3.93 -3.10
N PRO A 184 -11.68 -4.37 -4.39
CA PRO A 184 -11.79 -5.79 -4.68
C PRO A 184 -10.56 -6.58 -4.21
N GLY A 185 -9.36 -6.01 -4.30
CA GLY A 185 -8.15 -6.61 -3.75
C GLY A 185 -8.30 -6.94 -2.27
N ALA A 186 -8.79 -6.01 -1.46
CA ALA A 186 -9.05 -6.22 -0.03
C ALA A 186 -10.11 -7.30 0.23
N VAL A 187 -11.12 -7.42 -0.65
CA VAL A 187 -12.10 -8.51 -0.59
C VAL A 187 -11.41 -9.85 -0.85
N PHE A 188 -10.56 -9.97 -1.87
CA PHE A 188 -9.79 -11.19 -2.12
C PHE A 188 -8.83 -11.53 -0.98
N TYR A 189 -8.21 -10.53 -0.36
CA TYR A 189 -7.36 -10.71 0.82
C TYR A 189 -8.12 -11.35 1.99
N SER A 190 -9.41 -11.06 2.17
CA SER A 190 -10.22 -11.64 3.25
C SER A 190 -10.55 -13.13 3.05
N PHE A 191 -10.40 -13.65 1.84
CA PHE A 191 -10.68 -15.04 1.53
C PHE A 191 -9.50 -15.94 1.90
N ARG A 192 -9.81 -17.10 2.50
CA ARG A 192 -8.81 -18.09 2.94
C ARG A 192 -8.53 -19.21 1.92
N GLN A 193 -9.07 -19.09 0.71
CA GLN A 193 -8.83 -20.07 -0.35
C GLN A 193 -7.43 -19.88 -0.95
N ARG A 194 -6.96 -20.93 -1.63
CA ARG A 194 -5.69 -20.92 -2.35
C ARG A 194 -5.67 -19.80 -3.39
N TYR A 195 -4.51 -19.18 -3.54
CA TYR A 195 -4.21 -18.10 -4.49
C TYR A 195 -4.96 -16.78 -4.26
N MET A 196 -5.91 -16.68 -3.33
CA MET A 196 -6.63 -15.41 -3.09
C MET A 196 -5.69 -14.29 -2.64
N HIS A 197 -4.69 -14.62 -1.82
CA HIS A 197 -3.66 -13.66 -1.44
C HIS A 197 -2.76 -13.26 -2.64
N SER A 198 -2.46 -14.19 -3.53
CA SER A 198 -1.72 -13.87 -4.77
C SER A 198 -2.55 -12.97 -5.71
N VAL A 199 -3.86 -13.20 -5.81
CA VAL A 199 -4.78 -12.32 -6.55
C VAL A 199 -4.77 -10.92 -5.95
N PHE A 200 -4.84 -10.79 -4.63
CA PHE A 200 -4.71 -9.51 -3.92
C PHE A 200 -3.45 -8.76 -4.32
N HIS A 201 -2.28 -9.43 -4.40
CA HIS A 201 -1.03 -8.81 -4.84
C HIS A 201 -1.11 -8.17 -6.23
N PHE A 202 -1.78 -8.82 -7.19
CA PHE A 202 -1.98 -8.25 -8.53
C PHE A 202 -2.90 -7.02 -8.50
N PHE A 203 -3.93 -7.02 -7.67
CA PHE A 203 -4.77 -5.84 -7.46
C PHE A 203 -4.00 -4.68 -6.84
N VAL A 204 -3.09 -4.97 -5.90
CA VAL A 204 -2.21 -3.94 -5.31
C VAL A 204 -1.29 -3.34 -6.37
N LEU A 205 -0.69 -4.15 -7.25
CA LEU A 205 0.13 -3.66 -8.35
C LEU A 205 -0.67 -2.79 -9.32
N ALA A 206 -1.87 -3.22 -9.69
CA ALA A 206 -2.74 -2.46 -10.59
C ALA A 206 -3.16 -1.13 -9.96
N GLY A 207 -3.55 -1.12 -8.69
CA GLY A 207 -3.86 0.09 -7.93
C GLY A 207 -2.67 1.06 -7.88
N SER A 208 -1.47 0.54 -7.57
CA SER A 208 -0.26 1.37 -7.56
C SER A 208 0.07 1.95 -8.95
N ALA A 209 -0.16 1.20 -10.03
CA ALA A 209 0.03 1.72 -11.38
C ALA A 209 -0.97 2.86 -11.70
N CYS A 210 -2.23 2.72 -11.32
CA CYS A 210 -3.21 3.80 -11.43
C CYS A 210 -2.79 5.04 -10.62
N HIS A 211 -2.32 4.82 -9.38
CA HIS A 211 -1.83 5.90 -8.53
C HIS A 211 -0.63 6.64 -9.13
N MET A 212 0.31 5.91 -9.75
CA MET A 212 1.44 6.52 -10.47
C MET A 212 0.99 7.47 -11.56
N VAL A 213 -0.06 7.12 -12.32
CA VAL A 213 -0.63 8.03 -13.31
C VAL A 213 -1.27 9.24 -12.64
N ALA A 214 -2.01 9.04 -11.53
CA ALA A 214 -2.59 10.14 -10.77
C ALA A 214 -1.52 11.15 -10.29
N VAL A 215 -0.40 10.65 -9.76
CA VAL A 215 0.74 11.49 -9.33
C VAL A 215 1.42 12.19 -10.50
N TRP A 216 1.59 11.50 -11.63
CA TRP A 216 2.16 12.08 -12.85
C TRP A 216 1.42 13.34 -13.32
N LEU A 217 0.09 13.35 -13.19
CA LEU A 217 -0.76 14.45 -13.66
C LEU A 217 -0.68 15.71 -12.80
N ILE A 218 -0.17 15.61 -11.57
CA ILE A 218 0.00 16.77 -10.65
C ILE A 218 1.47 17.20 -10.50
N LEU A 219 2.40 16.47 -11.09
CA LEU A 219 3.83 16.79 -11.17
C LEU A 219 4.13 17.69 -12.37
#